data_30a46495e3b443381a5fc636d125350e
#
_entry.id   30a46495e3b443381a5fc636d125350e
#
_cell.length_a   1.000
_cell.length_b   1.000
_cell.length_c   1.000
_cell.angle_alpha   90.00
_cell.angle_beta   90.00
_cell.angle_gamma   90.00
#
_symmetry.space_group_name_H-M   'P 1'
#
loop_
_entity.id
_entity.type
_entity.pdbx_description
1 polymer ?
#
loop_
_entity_poly.entity_id
_entity_poly.type
_entity_poly.pdbx_seq_one_letter_code
_entity_poly.pdbx_strand_id
1 'polypeptide(L)'
;MTYQKAKEEIVESSPQKTDAGKEELYLYSLRKMAEENVENNRTGLTNLHNINSFFYLCGEMIRQQPDKKYSVIIMDIVQFKAVNEFCGRDEGDRLLRYIASCFDWYENNRPDSYACHIRADIFCLCTSYEEVEELEIIVREIRKKITDF
;
A
#
# COMPACT_ATOMS: atom_id res chain seq x y z
N MET A 1 -18.39 9.45 10.97
CA MET A 1 -17.98 10.83 11.35
C MET A 1 -17.49 11.54 10.08
N THR A 2 -18.06 12.69 9.73
CA THR A 2 -17.64 13.40 8.51
C THR A 2 -16.35 14.18 8.78
N TYR A 3 -15.52 14.38 7.76
CA TYR A 3 -14.27 15.15 7.78
C TYR A 3 -14.40 16.52 8.49
N GLN A 4 -15.58 17.17 8.38
CA GLN A 4 -15.87 18.43 9.02
C GLN A 4 -15.92 18.33 10.55
N LYS A 5 -16.49 17.26 11.10
CA LYS A 5 -16.65 17.06 12.55
C LYS A 5 -15.30 16.73 13.24
N ALA A 6 -14.44 15.98 12.55
CA ALA A 6 -13.06 15.72 13.01
C ALA A 6 -12.22 17.00 13.06
N LYS A 7 -12.49 17.96 12.15
CA LYS A 7 -11.79 19.25 12.08
C LYS A 7 -12.17 20.18 13.22
N GLU A 8 -13.42 20.15 13.67
CA GLU A 8 -13.92 20.96 14.77
C GLU A 8 -13.43 20.48 16.13
N GLU A 9 -13.39 19.16 16.37
CA GLU A 9 -12.83 18.58 17.61
C GLU A 9 -11.31 18.82 17.75
N ILE A 10 -10.58 18.90 16.65
CA ILE A 10 -9.12 19.16 16.64
C ILE A 10 -8.81 20.63 16.95
N VAL A 11 -9.69 21.57 16.58
CA VAL A 11 -9.50 23.01 16.82
C VAL A 11 -9.74 23.39 18.29
N GLU A 12 -10.60 22.69 19.03
CA GLU A 12 -10.90 22.97 20.43
C GLU A 12 -9.84 22.46 21.43
N SER A 13 -8.93 21.54 21.03
CA SER A 13 -7.92 20.95 21.91
C SER A 13 -6.49 21.48 21.73
N SER A 14 -6.27 22.59 21.01
CA SER A 14 -4.94 23.07 20.61
C SER A 14 -4.18 23.88 21.68
N PRO A 15 -2.93 23.49 22.00
CA PRO A 15 -1.94 24.45 22.51
C PRO A 15 -1.14 25.06 21.36
N GLN A 16 -1.00 26.37 21.44
CA GLN A 16 -0.14 27.31 20.70
C GLN A 16 0.50 26.95 19.35
N LYS A 17 0.12 27.76 18.36
CA LYS A 17 0.47 27.79 16.94
C LYS A 17 1.97 28.07 16.67
N THR A 18 2.77 27.03 16.53
CA THR A 18 3.99 27.04 15.74
C THR A 18 3.81 26.13 14.52
N ASP A 19 4.52 26.36 13.41
CA ASP A 19 4.39 25.52 12.20
C ASP A 19 4.71 24.03 12.49
N ALA A 20 5.64 23.75 13.41
CA ALA A 20 5.92 22.42 13.94
C ALA A 20 4.69 21.78 14.63
N GLY A 21 3.90 22.56 15.37
CA GLY A 21 2.68 22.03 16.02
C GLY A 21 1.56 21.70 15.05
N LYS A 22 1.49 22.36 13.88
CA LYS A 22 0.51 22.03 12.83
C LYS A 22 0.88 20.74 12.11
N GLU A 23 2.17 20.53 11.87
CA GLU A 23 2.67 19.32 11.23
C GLU A 23 2.48 18.10 12.14
N GLU A 24 2.76 18.23 13.43
CA GLU A 24 2.55 17.20 14.44
C GLU A 24 1.06 16.85 14.59
N LEU A 25 0.17 17.84 14.58
CA LEU A 25 -1.27 17.64 14.62
C LEU A 25 -1.80 16.98 13.33
N TYR A 26 -1.26 17.35 12.18
CA TYR A 26 -1.59 16.72 10.90
C TYR A 26 -1.17 15.24 10.88
N LEU A 27 0.04 14.94 11.31
CA LEU A 27 0.54 13.57 11.44
C LEU A 27 -0.27 12.76 12.46
N TYR A 28 -0.64 13.35 13.59
CA TYR A 28 -1.51 12.70 14.57
C TYR A 28 -2.90 12.40 14.00
N SER A 29 -3.50 13.34 13.28
CA SER A 29 -4.81 13.12 12.65
C SER A 29 -4.76 12.03 11.57
N LEU A 30 -3.70 11.98 10.76
CA LEU A 30 -3.48 10.91 9.79
C LEU A 30 -3.32 9.54 10.46
N ARG A 31 -2.56 9.49 11.56
CA ARG A 31 -2.42 8.26 12.36
C ARG A 31 -3.76 7.76 12.88
N LYS A 32 -4.52 8.65 13.52
CA LYS A 32 -5.81 8.30 14.11
C LYS A 32 -6.82 7.85 13.06
N MET A 33 -6.86 8.51 11.89
CA MET A 33 -7.70 8.09 10.76
C MET A 33 -7.26 6.73 10.19
N ALA A 34 -5.98 6.42 10.21
CA ALA A 34 -5.47 5.14 9.74
C ALA A 34 -5.74 4.02 10.75
N GLU A 35 -5.54 4.27 12.05
CA GLU A 35 -5.86 3.31 13.12
C GLU A 35 -7.35 2.92 13.15
N GLU A 36 -8.25 3.89 12.96
CA GLU A 36 -9.70 3.67 12.93
C GLU A 36 -10.19 2.92 11.69
N ASN A 37 -9.40 2.84 10.63
CA ASN A 37 -9.81 2.32 9.31
C ASN A 37 -8.90 1.24 8.72
N VAL A 38 -7.87 0.75 9.44
CA VAL A 38 -6.89 -0.20 8.88
C VAL A 38 -7.57 -1.47 8.32
N GLU A 39 -8.57 -2.02 9.01
CA GLU A 39 -9.30 -3.21 8.55
C GLU A 39 -10.21 -2.94 7.35
N ASN A 40 -10.71 -1.70 7.19
CA ASN A 40 -11.63 -1.29 6.11
C ASN A 40 -10.90 -0.70 4.89
N ASN A 41 -9.57 -0.55 4.95
CA ASN A 41 -8.77 0.10 3.91
C ASN A 41 -8.16 -0.89 2.90
N ARG A 42 -8.84 -2.00 2.67
CA ARG A 42 -8.50 -2.95 1.60
C ARG A 42 -9.37 -2.71 0.37
N THR A 43 -8.81 -2.98 -0.80
CA THR A 43 -9.54 -2.84 -2.07
C THR A 43 -10.53 -3.97 -2.25
N GLY A 44 -11.76 -3.67 -2.68
CA GLY A 44 -12.83 -4.67 -2.82
C GLY A 44 -12.53 -5.77 -3.85
N LEU A 45 -11.78 -5.45 -4.92
CA LEU A 45 -11.46 -6.40 -5.98
C LEU A 45 -10.34 -7.37 -5.59
N THR A 46 -9.26 -6.87 -5.01
CA THR A 46 -8.01 -7.62 -4.80
C THR A 46 -7.74 -7.98 -3.35
N ASN A 47 -8.46 -7.36 -2.43
CA ASN A 47 -8.26 -7.49 -0.98
C ASN A 47 -6.85 -7.12 -0.48
N LEU A 48 -6.05 -6.44 -1.28
CA LEU A 48 -4.80 -5.83 -0.83
C LEU A 48 -5.07 -4.50 -0.12
N HIS A 49 -4.08 -3.99 0.62
CA HIS A 49 -4.17 -2.65 1.19
C HIS A 49 -4.42 -1.60 0.11
N ASN A 50 -5.19 -0.58 0.42
CA ASN A 50 -5.22 0.63 -0.39
C ASN A 50 -4.00 1.50 -0.10
N ILE A 51 -3.80 2.55 -0.88
CA ILE A 51 -2.61 3.41 -0.80
C ILE A 51 -2.46 4.09 0.57
N ASN A 52 -3.55 4.48 1.23
CA ASN A 52 -3.50 5.17 2.52
C ASN A 52 -3.08 4.21 3.65
N SER A 53 -3.70 3.02 3.70
CA SER A 53 -3.33 1.97 4.64
C SER A 53 -1.87 1.52 4.43
N PHE A 54 -1.45 1.36 3.18
CA PHE A 54 -0.09 1.00 2.82
C PHE A 54 0.94 2.01 3.34
N PHE A 55 0.74 3.30 3.11
CA PHE A 55 1.66 4.33 3.60
C PHE A 55 1.74 4.38 5.11
N TYR A 56 0.61 4.22 5.79
CA TYR A 56 0.58 4.16 7.25
C TYR A 56 1.39 2.97 7.78
N LEU A 57 1.10 1.76 7.30
CA LEU A 57 1.76 0.54 7.74
C LEU A 57 3.27 0.55 7.44
N CYS A 58 3.66 0.99 6.25
CA CYS A 58 5.07 1.15 5.90
C CYS A 58 5.76 2.19 6.79
N GLY A 59 5.10 3.31 7.09
CA GLY A 59 5.64 4.33 7.98
C GLY A 59 5.84 3.83 9.40
N GLU A 60 4.90 3.06 9.95
CA GLU A 60 5.05 2.43 11.27
C GLU A 60 6.19 1.40 11.27
N MET A 61 6.25 0.55 10.27
CA MET A 61 7.30 -0.45 10.11
C MET A 61 8.70 0.18 10.08
N ILE A 62 8.89 1.22 9.28
CA ILE A 62 10.17 1.94 9.16
C ILE A 62 10.55 2.62 10.49
N ARG A 63 9.58 3.22 11.20
CA ARG A 63 9.83 3.87 12.50
C ARG A 63 10.22 2.86 13.59
N GLN A 64 9.67 1.66 13.55
CA GLN A 64 10.00 0.61 14.52
C GLN A 64 11.38 0.01 14.29
N GLN A 65 11.86 0.01 13.04
CA GLN A 65 13.15 -0.59 12.66
C GLN A 65 13.94 0.34 11.70
N PRO A 66 14.40 1.51 12.21
CA PRO A 66 15.00 2.55 11.37
C PRO A 66 16.36 2.16 10.77
N ASP A 67 17.02 1.15 11.32
CA ASP A 67 18.34 0.69 10.86
C ASP A 67 18.27 -0.27 9.66
N LYS A 68 17.06 -0.74 9.31
CA LYS A 68 16.86 -1.59 8.14
C LYS A 68 16.77 -0.77 6.85
N LYS A 69 17.19 -1.36 5.75
CA LYS A 69 16.97 -0.83 4.40
C LYS A 69 15.61 -1.26 3.90
N TYR A 70 14.88 -0.36 3.28
CA TYR A 70 13.56 -0.62 2.69
C TYR A 70 13.53 -0.19 1.24
N SER A 71 12.74 -0.90 0.43
CA SER A 71 12.47 -0.55 -0.95
C SER A 71 11.00 -0.68 -1.26
N VAL A 72 10.52 0.12 -2.20
CA VAL A 72 9.18 -0.01 -2.78
C VAL A 72 9.32 -0.47 -4.22
N ILE A 73 8.79 -1.65 -4.49
CA ILE A 73 8.68 -2.22 -5.84
C ILE A 73 7.32 -1.81 -6.38
N ILE A 74 7.31 -1.08 -7.50
CA ILE A 74 6.07 -0.68 -8.18
C ILE A 74 5.95 -1.49 -9.47
N MET A 75 4.78 -2.05 -9.70
CA MET A 75 4.46 -2.81 -10.90
C MET A 75 3.25 -2.18 -11.60
N ASP A 76 3.36 -2.05 -12.90
CA ASP A 76 2.33 -1.59 -13.82
C ASP A 76 2.11 -2.66 -14.90
N ILE A 77 0.85 -2.97 -15.22
CA ILE A 77 0.52 -3.94 -16.28
C ILE A 77 0.46 -3.20 -17.61
N VAL A 78 1.48 -3.38 -18.42
CA VAL A 78 1.55 -2.77 -19.73
C VAL A 78 0.34 -3.18 -20.58
N GLN A 79 -0.37 -2.20 -21.16
CA GLN A 79 -1.55 -2.41 -22.02
C GLN A 79 -2.73 -3.13 -21.34
N PHE A 80 -2.92 -2.99 -20.03
CA PHE A 80 -4.07 -3.60 -19.32
C PHE A 80 -5.42 -3.24 -19.96
N LYS A 81 -5.54 -2.01 -20.51
CA LYS A 81 -6.72 -1.60 -21.27
C LYS A 81 -7.00 -2.54 -22.44
N ALA A 82 -5.96 -2.97 -23.16
CA ALA A 82 -6.11 -3.90 -24.28
C ALA A 82 -6.59 -5.27 -23.79
N VAL A 83 -6.14 -5.76 -22.64
CA VAL A 83 -6.67 -7.00 -22.03
C VAL A 83 -8.17 -6.86 -21.83
N ASN A 84 -8.65 -5.76 -21.25
CA ASN A 84 -10.08 -5.52 -21.04
C ASN A 84 -10.89 -5.42 -22.35
N GLU A 85 -10.30 -4.82 -23.38
CA GLU A 85 -10.96 -4.64 -24.68
C GLU A 85 -11.06 -5.95 -25.48
N PHE A 86 -10.01 -6.79 -25.45
CA PHE A 86 -9.96 -8.03 -26.25
C PHE A 86 -10.50 -9.25 -25.51
N CYS A 87 -10.26 -9.35 -24.21
CA CYS A 87 -10.62 -10.52 -23.39
C CYS A 87 -11.85 -10.28 -22.51
N GLY A 88 -12.30 -9.03 -22.37
CA GLY A 88 -13.39 -8.62 -21.50
C GLY A 88 -12.94 -8.24 -20.09
N ARG A 89 -13.80 -7.48 -19.39
CA ARG A 89 -13.51 -6.99 -18.05
C ARG A 89 -13.37 -8.09 -17.00
N ASP A 90 -14.16 -9.16 -17.12
CA ASP A 90 -14.11 -10.29 -16.18
C ASP A 90 -12.74 -10.96 -16.20
N GLU A 91 -12.12 -11.06 -17.38
CA GLU A 91 -10.77 -11.61 -17.52
C GLU A 91 -9.72 -10.65 -16.99
N GLY A 92 -9.89 -9.34 -17.23
CA GLY A 92 -9.03 -8.31 -16.61
C GLY A 92 -9.11 -8.38 -15.07
N ASP A 93 -10.29 -8.49 -14.50
CA ASP A 93 -10.50 -8.64 -13.06
C ASP A 93 -9.87 -9.94 -12.51
N ARG A 94 -9.93 -11.02 -13.29
CA ARG A 94 -9.29 -12.30 -12.95
C ARG A 94 -7.78 -12.16 -12.91
N LEU A 95 -7.19 -11.46 -13.88
CA LEU A 95 -5.77 -11.15 -13.91
C LEU A 95 -5.35 -10.30 -12.71
N LEU A 96 -6.12 -9.25 -12.38
CA LEU A 96 -5.83 -8.39 -11.22
C LEU A 96 -5.87 -9.18 -9.89
N ARG A 97 -6.84 -10.07 -9.70
CA ARG A 97 -6.91 -10.94 -8.51
C ARG A 97 -5.73 -11.91 -8.45
N TYR A 98 -5.31 -12.45 -9.59
CA TYR A 98 -4.15 -13.34 -9.65
C TYR A 98 -2.86 -12.60 -9.26
N ILE A 99 -2.62 -11.42 -9.83
CA ILE A 99 -1.48 -10.58 -9.47
C ILE A 99 -1.52 -10.23 -8.00
N ALA A 100 -2.69 -9.83 -7.48
CA ALA A 100 -2.87 -9.53 -6.06
C ALA A 100 -2.48 -10.71 -5.18
N SER A 101 -2.83 -11.95 -5.56
CA SER A 101 -2.44 -13.14 -4.80
C SER A 101 -0.93 -13.36 -4.77
N CYS A 102 -0.20 -12.96 -5.81
CA CYS A 102 1.26 -13.01 -5.82
C CYS A 102 1.86 -12.00 -4.83
N PHE A 103 1.32 -10.78 -4.76
CA PHE A 103 1.75 -9.75 -3.83
C PHE A 103 1.38 -10.08 -2.38
N ASP A 104 0.16 -10.58 -2.15
CA ASP A 104 -0.31 -11.06 -0.85
C ASP A 104 0.58 -12.18 -0.30
N TRP A 105 1.05 -13.06 -1.17
CA TRP A 105 1.99 -14.10 -0.78
C TRP A 105 3.29 -13.51 -0.21
N TYR A 106 3.85 -12.45 -0.82
CA TYR A 106 5.05 -11.79 -0.30
C TYR A 106 4.80 -11.10 1.03
N GLU A 107 3.67 -10.40 1.19
CA GLU A 107 3.28 -9.78 2.47
C GLU A 107 3.21 -10.83 3.59
N ASN A 108 2.63 -12.00 3.31
CA ASN A 108 2.45 -13.03 4.33
C ASN A 108 3.69 -13.91 4.60
N ASN A 109 4.64 -13.96 3.67
CA ASN A 109 5.79 -14.88 3.76
C ASN A 109 7.15 -14.16 3.90
N ARG A 110 7.19 -12.84 3.83
CA ARG A 110 8.39 -12.05 4.14
C ARG A 110 8.12 -11.13 5.33
N PRO A 111 9.03 -11.13 6.34
CA PRO A 111 8.94 -10.15 7.41
C PRO A 111 9.11 -8.73 6.82
N ASP A 112 8.53 -7.75 7.50
CA ASP A 112 8.65 -6.35 7.12
C ASP A 112 8.28 -6.08 5.65
N SER A 113 7.11 -6.60 5.24
CA SER A 113 6.58 -6.41 3.90
C SER A 113 5.10 -6.07 3.93
N TYR A 114 4.71 -5.10 3.11
CA TYR A 114 3.31 -4.75 2.88
C TYR A 114 3.03 -4.59 1.39
N ALA A 115 1.89 -5.11 0.96
CA ALA A 115 1.44 -5.06 -0.43
C ALA A 115 0.24 -4.14 -0.59
N CYS A 116 0.16 -3.48 -1.74
CA CYS A 116 -0.87 -2.50 -2.05
C CYS A 116 -1.35 -2.64 -3.50
N HIS A 117 -2.66 -2.50 -3.70
CA HIS A 117 -3.25 -2.22 -4.99
C HIS A 117 -3.62 -0.73 -5.04
N ILE A 118 -2.84 0.05 -5.77
CA ILE A 118 -3.00 1.51 -5.80
C ILE A 118 -4.27 1.88 -6.57
N ARG A 119 -4.34 1.45 -7.82
CA ARG A 119 -5.47 1.70 -8.73
C ARG A 119 -5.32 0.88 -10.00
N ALA A 120 -6.44 0.55 -10.64
CA ALA A 120 -6.47 -0.11 -11.95
C ALA A 120 -5.45 -1.26 -12.06
N ASP A 121 -4.33 -1.03 -12.69
CA ASP A 121 -3.27 -1.95 -13.05
C ASP A 121 -1.95 -1.71 -12.27
N ILE A 122 -1.96 -0.86 -11.23
CA ILE A 122 -0.77 -0.49 -10.47
C ILE A 122 -0.76 -1.13 -9.08
N PHE A 123 0.29 -1.91 -8.81
CA PHE A 123 0.55 -2.59 -7.55
C PHE A 123 1.87 -2.14 -6.94
N CYS A 124 1.96 -2.20 -5.61
CA CYS A 124 3.18 -1.92 -4.88
C CYS A 124 3.48 -3.00 -3.84
N LEU A 125 4.77 -3.24 -3.61
CA LEU A 125 5.29 -4.01 -2.48
C LEU A 125 6.38 -3.19 -1.80
N CYS A 126 6.19 -2.85 -0.52
CA CYS A 126 7.25 -2.34 0.34
C CYS A 126 7.85 -3.53 1.08
N THR A 127 9.16 -3.64 1.11
CA THR A 127 9.86 -4.74 1.78
C THR A 127 11.22 -4.30 2.30
N SER A 128 11.66 -4.88 3.44
CA SER A 128 13.04 -4.75 3.89
C SER A 128 13.96 -5.62 3.03
N TYR A 129 15.23 -5.23 2.92
CA TYR A 129 16.27 -6.01 2.23
C TYR A 129 17.63 -5.77 2.88
N GLU A 130 18.51 -6.73 2.75
CA GLU A 130 19.92 -6.60 3.15
C GLU A 130 20.78 -6.26 1.93
N GLU A 131 20.64 -7.03 0.87
CA GLU A 131 21.39 -6.87 -0.39
C GLU A 131 20.44 -6.60 -1.56
N VAL A 132 20.89 -5.79 -2.52
CA VAL A 132 20.06 -5.35 -3.68
C VAL A 132 19.63 -6.54 -4.54
N GLU A 133 20.43 -7.57 -4.60
CA GLU A 133 20.18 -8.82 -5.32
C GLU A 133 18.88 -9.50 -4.88
N GLU A 134 18.49 -9.35 -3.60
CA GLU A 134 17.23 -9.88 -3.10
C GLU A 134 16.02 -9.21 -3.80
N LEU A 135 16.10 -7.91 -4.05
CA LEU A 135 15.05 -7.17 -4.75
C LEU A 135 14.92 -7.63 -6.20
N GLU A 136 16.05 -7.91 -6.86
CA GLU A 136 16.06 -8.44 -8.22
C GLU A 136 15.42 -9.83 -8.29
N ILE A 137 15.68 -10.68 -7.29
CA ILE A 137 15.06 -12.00 -7.18
C ILE A 137 13.54 -11.86 -7.02
N ILE A 138 13.07 -11.00 -6.13
CA ILE A 138 11.64 -10.75 -5.90
C ILE A 138 10.96 -10.30 -7.20
N VAL A 139 11.53 -9.32 -7.89
CA VAL A 139 11.00 -8.81 -9.16
C VAL A 139 10.92 -9.92 -10.21
N ARG A 140 11.96 -10.73 -10.32
CA ARG A 140 12.02 -11.86 -11.27
C ARG A 140 10.95 -12.91 -10.97
N GLU A 141 10.78 -13.27 -9.71
CA GLU A 141 9.80 -14.25 -9.28
C GLU A 141 8.36 -13.78 -9.50
N ILE A 142 8.07 -12.51 -9.17
CA ILE A 142 6.76 -11.89 -9.44
C ILE A 142 6.47 -11.93 -10.94
N ARG A 143 7.40 -11.48 -11.77
CA ARG A 143 7.26 -11.51 -13.23
C ARG A 143 6.99 -12.92 -13.75
N LYS A 144 7.76 -13.89 -13.28
CA LYS A 144 7.57 -15.29 -13.68
C LYS A 144 6.16 -15.79 -13.36
N LYS A 145 5.71 -15.60 -12.12
CA LYS A 145 4.36 -16.01 -11.71
C LYS A 145 3.29 -15.37 -12.59
N ILE A 146 3.42 -14.08 -12.91
CA ILE A 146 2.45 -13.36 -13.76
C ILE A 146 2.46 -13.88 -15.21
N THR A 147 3.63 -14.26 -15.72
CA THR A 147 3.75 -14.83 -17.07
C THR A 147 3.12 -16.23 -17.14
N ASP A 148 3.01 -16.93 -16.04
CA ASP A 148 2.42 -18.28 -15.94
C ASP A 148 0.86 -18.24 -15.79
N PHE A 149 0.25 -17.02 -15.76
CA PHE A 149 -1.22 -16.84 -15.76
C PHE A 149 -1.85 -17.20 -17.10
#